data_6e413874a5774e422a69cc7a9b55bfd3
#
_entry.id   6e413874a5774e422a69cc7a9b55bfd3
#
_cell.length_a   1.000
_cell.length_b   1.000
_cell.length_c   1.000
_cell.angle_alpha   90.00
_cell.angle_beta   90.00
_cell.angle_gamma   90.00
#
_symmetry.space_group_name_H-M   'P 1'
#
loop_
_entity.id
_entity.type
_entity.pdbx_description
1 polymer ?
#
loop_
_entity_poly.entity_id
_entity_poly.type
_entity_poly.pdbx_seq_one_letter_code
_entity_poly.pdbx_strand_id
1 'polypeptide(L)'
;MEIGKVSDTRWSCQAKQFDAVWKRINIVYEVLQDVIDNDSNTNRTTEATGYLLQIDRRFIRYLLITKHILKKAKFASDILQKPTNDLSGAIDLIGTLKDEIGACTSRELCQKFGDEAEEVDNRLNLPDSARPVRRKRMSAALHDNLIEGNVEELTGVGFDGYFSDVFEIISKVSLELKKRFSEKNIVMIRGITTLCPTLSSFMDENSLILFAKLFKSDTSVLKFEFDTFKHLIERKADQEKANNLLELQAYLQKLKEAFFELHRIVIIACALPLSIAECERNFSSMRLIKNDLRSVIKQDRLDSLLMLGIHRDRGSKLDLDTIISRFKAKFPKCRILL
;
A
#
# COMPACT_ATOMS: atom_id res chain seq x y z
N MET A 1 18.19 17.58 9.46
CA MET A 1 17.08 16.73 8.96
C MET A 1 17.38 15.32 9.44
N GLU A 2 16.65 14.85 10.43
CA GLU A 2 16.88 13.56 11.07
C GLU A 2 16.52 12.40 10.12
N ILE A 3 17.27 11.29 10.21
CA ILE A 3 16.88 10.03 9.61
C ILE A 3 15.75 9.50 10.50
N GLY A 4 14.50 9.65 10.04
CA GLY A 4 13.33 9.29 10.81
C GLY A 4 13.27 7.78 11.09
N LYS A 5 12.53 7.39 12.14
CA LYS A 5 12.34 5.99 12.50
C LYS A 5 11.66 5.21 11.37
N VAL A 6 12.18 4.04 11.00
CA VAL A 6 11.60 3.19 9.94
C VAL A 6 10.20 2.75 10.38
N SER A 7 9.22 2.99 9.51
CA SER A 7 7.90 2.38 9.65
C SER A 7 7.88 1.09 8.85
N ASP A 8 7.78 -0.05 9.52
CA ASP A 8 7.81 -1.39 8.90
C ASP A 8 6.64 -1.64 7.95
N THR A 9 5.60 -0.80 8.01
CA THR A 9 4.33 -1.04 7.31
C THR A 9 4.08 -0.15 6.10
N ARG A 10 4.84 0.95 5.89
CA ARG A 10 4.56 1.93 4.82
C ARG A 10 5.69 2.06 3.83
N TRP A 11 5.49 1.58 2.64
CA TRP A 11 6.43 1.71 1.51
C TRP A 11 6.87 3.15 1.23
N SER A 12 5.94 4.12 1.41
CA SER A 12 6.25 5.54 1.23
C SER A 12 7.27 6.07 2.25
N CYS A 13 7.26 5.56 3.49
CA CYS A 13 8.24 5.91 4.51
C CYS A 13 9.59 5.27 4.19
N GLN A 14 9.60 4.00 3.80
CA GLN A 14 10.80 3.29 3.40
C GLN A 14 11.49 3.97 2.22
N ALA A 15 10.74 4.34 1.16
CA ALA A 15 11.30 5.02 0.00
C ALA A 15 12.02 6.33 0.36
N LYS A 16 11.45 7.13 1.27
CA LYS A 16 12.08 8.38 1.76
C LYS A 16 13.36 8.11 2.53
N GLN A 17 13.39 7.03 3.31
CA GLN A 17 14.55 6.67 4.13
C GLN A 17 15.70 6.14 3.29
N PHE A 18 15.41 5.26 2.33
CA PHE A 18 16.43 4.79 1.38
C PHE A 18 17.04 5.96 0.59
N ASP A 19 16.23 6.91 0.15
CA ASP A 19 16.72 8.12 -0.52
C ASP A 19 17.55 9.02 0.44
N ALA A 20 17.14 9.13 1.70
CA ALA A 20 17.88 9.90 2.71
C ALA A 20 19.24 9.28 3.07
N VAL A 21 19.28 7.95 3.21
CA VAL A 21 20.53 7.21 3.45
C VAL A 21 21.46 7.34 2.25
N TRP A 22 20.97 7.13 1.05
CA TRP A 22 21.76 7.28 -0.17
C TRP A 22 22.41 8.65 -0.31
N LYS A 23 21.63 9.72 -0.12
CA LYS A 23 22.13 11.09 -0.22
C LYS A 23 23.18 11.44 0.82
N ARG A 24 23.25 10.69 1.90
CA ARG A 24 24.13 10.96 3.04
C ARG A 24 25.06 9.83 3.38
N ILE A 25 25.23 8.87 2.50
CA ILE A 25 26.02 7.68 2.77
C ILE A 25 27.45 8.02 3.20
N ASN A 26 28.03 9.06 2.59
CA ASN A 26 29.37 9.54 2.95
C ASN A 26 29.41 10.07 4.39
N ILE A 27 28.43 10.92 4.73
CA ILE A 27 28.33 11.49 6.09
C ILE A 27 28.07 10.40 7.13
N VAL A 28 27.21 9.41 6.79
CA VAL A 28 26.93 8.28 7.67
C VAL A 28 28.22 7.48 7.92
N TYR A 29 29.00 7.24 6.87
CA TYR A 29 30.27 6.53 6.97
C TYR A 29 31.28 7.29 7.83
N GLU A 30 31.48 8.59 7.59
CA GLU A 30 32.35 9.47 8.36
C GLU A 30 31.96 9.56 9.83
N VAL A 31 30.66 9.73 10.13
CA VAL A 31 30.17 9.77 11.52
C VAL A 31 30.38 8.44 12.24
N LEU A 32 30.20 7.31 11.56
CA LEU A 32 30.47 6.00 12.17
C LEU A 32 31.95 5.82 12.48
N GLN A 33 32.85 6.29 11.60
CA GLN A 33 34.30 6.29 11.86
C GLN A 33 34.67 7.20 13.03
N ASP A 34 34.12 8.43 13.06
CA ASP A 34 34.36 9.38 14.16
C ASP A 34 33.93 8.82 15.52
N VAL A 35 32.77 8.14 15.57
CA VAL A 35 32.32 7.45 16.80
C VAL A 35 33.29 6.33 17.20
N ILE A 36 33.83 5.59 16.26
CA ILE A 36 34.81 4.51 16.55
C ILE A 36 36.11 5.08 17.12
N ASP A 37 36.56 6.20 16.56
CA ASP A 37 37.86 6.77 16.87
C ASP A 37 37.82 7.66 18.14
N ASN A 38 36.73 8.34 18.40
CA ASN A 38 36.65 9.41 19.40
C ASN A 38 35.67 9.18 20.56
N ASP A 39 34.70 8.24 20.45
CA ASP A 39 33.75 7.97 21.54
C ASP A 39 34.34 7.04 22.62
N SER A 40 34.28 7.47 23.87
CA SER A 40 34.73 6.66 25.02
C SER A 40 33.76 5.56 25.42
N ASN A 41 32.54 5.53 24.87
CA ASN A 41 31.53 4.53 25.21
C ASN A 41 31.67 3.26 24.37
N THR A 42 32.19 2.20 25.00
CA THR A 42 32.47 0.90 24.36
C THR A 42 31.26 0.27 23.66
N ASN A 43 30.05 0.48 24.16
CA ASN A 43 28.84 -0.05 23.52
C ASN A 43 28.59 0.67 22.19
N ARG A 44 28.71 2.00 22.17
CA ARG A 44 28.52 2.80 20.95
C ARG A 44 29.58 2.52 19.92
N THR A 45 30.84 2.41 20.32
CA THR A 45 31.94 2.08 19.39
C THR A 45 31.77 0.68 18.82
N THR A 46 31.31 -0.31 19.62
CA THR A 46 31.01 -1.66 19.12
C THR A 46 29.84 -1.67 18.13
N GLU A 47 28.77 -0.94 18.41
CA GLU A 47 27.63 -0.80 17.49
C GLU A 47 28.04 -0.11 16.20
N ALA A 48 28.79 1.02 16.28
CA ALA A 48 29.28 1.75 15.12
C ALA A 48 30.18 0.88 14.24
N THR A 49 31.09 0.10 14.86
CA THR A 49 31.92 -0.88 14.16
C THR A 49 31.06 -1.93 13.45
N GLY A 50 30.02 -2.43 14.13
CA GLY A 50 29.09 -3.39 13.56
C GLY A 50 28.34 -2.84 12.34
N TYR A 51 27.90 -1.57 12.36
CA TYR A 51 27.26 -0.91 11.22
C TYR A 51 28.26 -0.61 10.09
N LEU A 52 29.44 -0.10 10.41
CA LEU A 52 30.47 0.21 9.42
C LEU A 52 30.86 -1.03 8.61
N LEU A 53 31.04 -2.15 9.30
CA LEU A 53 31.33 -3.43 8.67
C LEU A 53 30.21 -3.97 7.76
N GLN A 54 28.97 -3.49 7.90
CA GLN A 54 27.85 -3.84 7.03
C GLN A 54 27.75 -2.93 5.79
N ILE A 55 28.41 -1.76 5.82
CA ILE A 55 28.48 -0.85 4.68
C ILE A 55 29.63 -1.32 3.79
N ASP A 56 29.37 -2.36 3.01
CA ASP A 56 30.27 -2.91 2.02
C ASP A 56 29.77 -2.59 0.60
N ARG A 57 30.56 -2.95 -0.42
CA ARG A 57 30.22 -2.78 -1.84
C ARG A 57 28.88 -3.42 -2.20
N ARG A 58 28.56 -4.57 -1.62
CA ARG A 58 27.30 -5.27 -1.83
C ARG A 58 26.11 -4.48 -1.26
N PHE A 59 26.25 -3.93 -0.05
CA PHE A 59 25.25 -3.08 0.56
C PHE A 59 24.91 -1.86 -0.32
N ILE A 60 25.91 -1.18 -0.86
CA ILE A 60 25.70 0.00 -1.73
C ILE A 60 24.91 -0.37 -2.99
N ARG A 61 25.24 -1.50 -3.62
CA ARG A 61 24.49 -2.01 -4.79
C ARG A 61 23.03 -2.31 -4.47
N TYR A 62 22.76 -2.97 -3.34
CA TYR A 62 21.39 -3.25 -2.91
C TYR A 62 20.63 -2.00 -2.49
N LEU A 63 21.31 -1.02 -1.88
CA LEU A 63 20.70 0.26 -1.52
C LEU A 63 20.20 0.99 -2.77
N LEU A 64 20.98 1.01 -3.85
CA LEU A 64 20.60 1.64 -5.12
C LEU A 64 19.37 0.99 -5.77
N ILE A 65 19.40 -0.32 -5.96
CA ILE A 65 18.28 -1.02 -6.62
C ILE A 65 17.01 -0.94 -5.78
N THR A 66 17.13 -1.12 -4.46
CA THR A 66 15.97 -1.05 -3.55
C THR A 66 15.37 0.36 -3.55
N LYS A 67 16.21 1.40 -3.47
CA LYS A 67 15.78 2.79 -3.61
C LYS A 67 15.02 3.02 -4.91
N HIS A 68 15.51 2.49 -6.04
CA HIS A 68 14.87 2.64 -7.34
C HIS A 68 13.48 1.99 -7.39
N ILE A 69 13.37 0.74 -6.93
CA ILE A 69 12.10 0.00 -6.87
C ILE A 69 11.10 0.70 -5.92
N LEU A 70 11.57 1.08 -4.73
CA LEU A 70 10.70 1.75 -3.74
C LEU A 70 10.22 3.12 -4.22
N LYS A 71 11.02 3.86 -4.98
CA LYS A 71 10.62 5.14 -5.58
C LYS A 71 9.46 4.95 -6.57
N LYS A 72 9.52 3.92 -7.42
CA LYS A 72 8.44 3.57 -8.37
C LYS A 72 7.19 3.10 -7.63
N ALA A 73 7.34 2.22 -6.65
CA ALA A 73 6.23 1.73 -5.83
C ALA A 73 5.57 2.86 -5.04
N LYS A 74 6.36 3.79 -4.50
CA LYS A 74 5.85 4.99 -3.81
C LYS A 74 5.03 5.87 -4.74
N PHE A 75 5.51 6.15 -5.95
CA PHE A 75 4.79 6.95 -6.93
C PHE A 75 3.41 6.36 -7.22
N ALA A 76 3.33 5.07 -7.50
CA ALA A 76 2.06 4.38 -7.72
C ALA A 76 1.16 4.42 -6.47
N SER A 77 1.72 4.19 -5.29
CA SER A 77 0.98 4.24 -4.02
C SER A 77 0.42 5.64 -3.75
N ASP A 78 1.20 6.69 -3.98
CA ASP A 78 0.78 8.09 -3.77
C ASP A 78 -0.38 8.47 -4.71
N ILE A 79 -0.42 7.92 -5.93
CA ILE A 79 -1.53 8.11 -6.85
C ILE A 79 -2.75 7.31 -6.38
N LEU A 80 -2.61 6.03 -6.08
CA LEU A 80 -3.70 5.16 -5.64
C LEU A 80 -4.38 5.63 -4.34
N GLN A 81 -3.69 6.40 -3.51
CA GLN A 81 -4.20 6.92 -2.24
C GLN A 81 -4.93 8.27 -2.36
N LYS A 82 -4.95 8.89 -3.54
CA LYS A 82 -5.68 10.15 -3.73
C LYS A 82 -7.18 9.87 -3.75
N PRO A 83 -8.00 10.63 -3.00
CA PRO A 83 -9.46 10.41 -2.93
C PRO A 83 -10.19 10.72 -4.24
N THR A 84 -9.57 11.48 -5.13
CA THR A 84 -10.13 11.92 -6.42
C THR A 84 -9.71 11.05 -7.60
N ASN A 85 -9.17 9.85 -7.35
CA ASN A 85 -8.59 9.07 -8.43
C ASN A 85 -9.65 8.46 -9.36
N ASP A 86 -9.39 8.65 -10.63
CA ASP A 86 -9.85 7.79 -11.68
C ASP A 86 -9.20 6.40 -11.52
N LEU A 87 -9.98 5.47 -10.97
CA LEU A 87 -9.55 4.08 -10.79
C LEU A 87 -9.22 3.39 -12.13
N SER A 88 -9.76 3.88 -13.25
CA SER A 88 -9.39 3.40 -14.58
C SER A 88 -7.94 3.74 -14.90
N GLY A 89 -7.55 5.00 -14.73
CA GLY A 89 -6.15 5.42 -14.86
C GLY A 89 -5.21 4.75 -13.85
N ALA A 90 -5.74 4.34 -12.68
CA ALA A 90 -4.97 3.59 -11.70
C ALA A 90 -4.60 2.16 -12.18
N ILE A 91 -5.47 1.50 -12.94
CA ILE A 91 -5.18 0.17 -13.54
C ILE A 91 -4.06 0.27 -14.57
N ASP A 92 -4.12 1.28 -15.43
CA ASP A 92 -3.10 1.51 -16.45
C ASP A 92 -1.76 1.85 -15.81
N LEU A 93 -1.78 2.64 -14.73
CA LEU A 93 -0.60 2.92 -13.93
C LEU A 93 0.01 1.66 -13.30
N ILE A 94 -0.82 0.76 -12.77
CA ILE A 94 -0.34 -0.53 -12.23
C ILE A 94 0.27 -1.39 -13.34
N GLY A 95 -0.32 -1.39 -14.53
CA GLY A 95 0.24 -2.04 -15.72
C GLY A 95 1.64 -1.50 -16.01
N THR A 96 1.75 -0.19 -16.17
CA THR A 96 3.03 0.51 -16.40
C THR A 96 4.05 0.22 -15.30
N LEU A 97 3.64 0.22 -14.03
CA LEU A 97 4.52 -0.10 -12.91
C LEU A 97 5.05 -1.53 -12.97
N LYS A 98 4.22 -2.50 -13.36
CA LYS A 98 4.65 -3.90 -13.55
C LYS A 98 5.71 -4.01 -14.65
N ASP A 99 5.49 -3.32 -15.77
CA ASP A 99 6.41 -3.32 -16.92
C ASP A 99 7.72 -2.63 -16.54
N GLU A 100 7.65 -1.49 -15.86
CA GLU A 100 8.83 -0.76 -15.40
C GLU A 100 9.65 -1.53 -14.36
N ILE A 101 9.00 -2.24 -13.43
CA ILE A 101 9.71 -3.09 -12.47
C ILE A 101 10.31 -4.30 -13.19
N GLY A 102 9.58 -4.88 -14.15
CA GLY A 102 10.13 -5.95 -15.00
C GLY A 102 11.36 -5.48 -15.78
N ALA A 103 11.35 -4.27 -16.31
CA ALA A 103 12.49 -3.68 -17.04
C ALA A 103 13.71 -3.44 -16.14
N CYS A 104 13.54 -3.39 -14.80
CA CYS A 104 14.67 -3.29 -13.88
C CYS A 104 15.57 -4.54 -13.86
N THR A 105 15.17 -5.65 -14.50
CA THR A 105 16.01 -6.83 -14.73
C THR A 105 16.94 -6.68 -15.92
N SER A 106 16.93 -5.54 -16.62
CA SER A 106 17.84 -5.32 -17.76
C SER A 106 19.29 -5.24 -17.28
N ARG A 107 20.16 -5.91 -18.02
CA ARG A 107 21.61 -5.93 -17.71
C ARG A 107 22.22 -4.53 -17.74
N GLU A 108 21.72 -3.67 -18.64
CA GLU A 108 22.15 -2.28 -18.77
C GLU A 108 21.86 -1.45 -17.53
N LEU A 109 20.65 -1.59 -16.95
CA LEU A 109 20.31 -0.86 -15.73
C LEU A 109 21.08 -1.38 -14.52
N CYS A 110 21.28 -2.69 -14.43
CA CYS A 110 22.10 -3.29 -13.38
C CYS A 110 23.57 -2.84 -13.49
N GLN A 111 24.10 -2.72 -14.72
CA GLN A 111 25.43 -2.18 -14.95
C GLN A 111 25.53 -0.73 -14.48
N LYS A 112 24.57 0.12 -14.86
CA LYS A 112 24.53 1.51 -14.40
C LYS A 112 24.56 1.64 -12.88
N PHE A 113 23.78 0.81 -12.17
CA PHE A 113 23.83 0.81 -10.71
C PHE A 113 25.14 0.23 -10.16
N GLY A 114 25.76 -0.69 -10.90
CA GLY A 114 27.12 -1.16 -10.59
C GLY A 114 28.12 -0.04 -10.65
N ASP A 115 28.11 0.73 -11.74
CA ASP A 115 29.00 1.87 -11.97
C ASP A 115 28.80 2.98 -10.92
N GLU A 116 27.54 3.35 -10.60
CA GLU A 116 27.23 4.30 -9.52
C GLU A 116 27.72 3.80 -8.15
N ALA A 117 27.63 2.49 -7.89
CA ALA A 117 28.13 1.90 -6.64
C ALA A 117 29.64 1.92 -6.58
N GLU A 118 30.32 1.71 -7.70
CA GLU A 118 31.78 1.74 -7.79
C GLU A 118 32.34 3.15 -7.56
N GLU A 119 31.65 4.20 -8.02
CA GLU A 119 32.01 5.58 -7.69
C GLU A 119 31.98 5.86 -6.18
N VAL A 120 30.99 5.33 -5.47
CA VAL A 120 30.90 5.46 -4.00
C VAL A 120 31.96 4.62 -3.31
N ASP A 121 32.17 3.40 -3.80
CA ASP A 121 33.21 2.49 -3.30
C ASP A 121 34.62 3.11 -3.38
N ASN A 122 34.99 3.64 -4.55
CA ASN A 122 36.24 4.32 -4.76
C ASN A 122 36.45 5.55 -3.86
N ARG A 123 35.33 6.26 -3.53
CA ARG A 123 35.36 7.44 -2.66
C ARG A 123 35.52 7.09 -1.19
N LEU A 124 34.82 6.04 -0.74
CA LEU A 124 34.84 5.62 0.67
C LEU A 124 35.86 4.54 0.98
N ASN A 125 36.54 4.02 -0.05
CA ASN A 125 37.51 2.90 0.05
C ASN A 125 36.90 1.70 0.82
N LEU A 126 35.69 1.27 0.38
CA LEU A 126 34.93 0.24 1.07
C LEU A 126 35.66 -1.12 1.03
N PRO A 127 35.55 -1.91 2.10
CA PRO A 127 36.12 -3.24 2.10
C PRO A 127 35.39 -4.15 1.11
N ASP A 128 36.15 -5.01 0.43
CA ASP A 128 35.59 -6.09 -0.36
C ASP A 128 34.73 -6.99 0.53
N SER A 129 33.53 -7.34 0.06
CA SER A 129 32.54 -8.14 0.82
C SER A 129 32.95 -9.62 0.95
N ALA A 130 34.19 -9.86 1.32
CA ALA A 130 34.76 -11.18 1.53
C ALA A 130 34.37 -11.79 2.89
N ARG A 131 33.10 -11.60 3.35
CA ARG A 131 32.65 -12.36 4.52
C ARG A 131 32.23 -13.75 4.08
N PRO A 132 32.85 -14.81 4.62
CA PRO A 132 32.32 -16.14 4.43
C PRO A 132 30.86 -16.16 4.98
N VAL A 133 29.90 -16.26 4.10
CA VAL A 133 28.50 -16.45 4.50
C VAL A 133 28.44 -17.74 5.31
N ARG A 134 28.15 -17.61 6.61
CA ARG A 134 27.98 -18.78 7.48
C ARG A 134 26.85 -19.63 6.88
N ARG A 135 27.20 -20.73 6.22
CA ARG A 135 26.23 -21.66 5.63
C ARG A 135 25.27 -22.08 6.75
N LYS A 136 24.01 -21.67 6.68
CA LYS A 136 22.96 -22.21 7.54
C LYS A 136 22.88 -23.69 7.23
N ARG A 137 23.33 -24.55 8.14
CA ARG A 137 23.05 -25.97 8.06
C ARG A 137 21.54 -26.12 8.16
N MET A 138 20.91 -26.49 7.05
CA MET A 138 19.49 -26.91 7.08
C MET A 138 19.37 -28.13 7.99
N SER A 139 18.30 -28.16 8.79
CA SER A 139 18.02 -29.34 9.60
C SER A 139 17.76 -30.54 8.68
N ALA A 140 18.26 -31.72 9.05
CA ALA A 140 18.10 -32.94 8.28
C ALA A 140 16.61 -33.27 7.94
N ALA A 141 15.68 -32.82 8.78
CA ALA A 141 14.23 -32.99 8.55
C ALA A 141 13.66 -32.17 7.36
N LEU A 142 14.37 -31.18 6.86
CA LEU A 142 13.93 -30.38 5.69
C LEU A 142 14.55 -30.89 4.38
N HIS A 143 15.54 -31.77 4.45
CA HIS A 143 16.27 -32.28 3.28
C HIS A 143 15.39 -33.18 2.39
N ASP A 144 14.47 -33.94 3.00
CA ASP A 144 13.64 -34.93 2.30
C ASP A 144 12.42 -34.32 1.56
N ASN A 145 12.14 -33.03 1.75
CA ASN A 145 10.99 -32.32 1.15
C ASN A 145 11.37 -31.25 0.11
N LEU A 146 12.64 -31.13 -0.23
CA LEU A 146 13.10 -30.25 -1.29
C LEU A 146 13.18 -31.03 -2.59
N ILE A 147 12.32 -30.69 -3.55
CA ILE A 147 12.52 -31.03 -4.95
C ILE A 147 13.85 -30.39 -5.34
N GLU A 148 14.85 -31.21 -5.65
CA GLU A 148 16.14 -30.79 -6.20
C GLU A 148 15.92 -30.07 -7.53
N GLY A 149 15.61 -28.77 -7.48
CA GLY A 149 15.93 -27.87 -8.55
C GLY A 149 17.42 -27.55 -8.38
N ASN A 150 18.23 -27.85 -9.36
CA ASN A 150 19.62 -27.44 -9.44
C ASN A 150 19.73 -25.92 -9.25
N VAL A 151 19.78 -25.47 -8.02
CA VAL A 151 20.30 -24.16 -7.66
C VAL A 151 21.80 -24.34 -7.59
N GLU A 152 22.47 -24.27 -8.74
CA GLU A 152 23.90 -24.05 -8.78
C GLU A 152 24.21 -22.90 -7.84
N GLU A 153 25.14 -23.11 -6.92
CA GLU A 153 25.63 -22.12 -5.99
C GLU A 153 26.18 -20.91 -6.77
N LEU A 154 25.31 -19.95 -7.06
CA LEU A 154 25.69 -18.66 -7.63
C LEU A 154 26.30 -17.78 -6.52
N THR A 155 27.36 -18.24 -5.91
CA THR A 155 28.27 -17.44 -5.09
C THR A 155 29.27 -16.71 -5.97
N GLY A 156 28.77 -15.99 -6.97
CA GLY A 156 29.61 -15.13 -7.79
C GLY A 156 29.97 -13.86 -7.02
N VAL A 157 31.19 -13.75 -6.56
CA VAL A 157 31.80 -12.52 -6.02
C VAL A 157 32.05 -11.50 -7.16
N GLY A 158 31.15 -11.41 -8.14
CA GLY A 158 31.26 -10.56 -9.30
C GLY A 158 29.93 -9.93 -9.72
N PHE A 159 29.95 -9.23 -10.85
CA PHE A 159 28.76 -8.62 -11.45
C PHE A 159 27.64 -9.63 -11.72
N ASP A 160 27.96 -10.85 -12.12
CA ASP A 160 26.96 -11.90 -12.40
C ASP A 160 26.24 -12.35 -11.13
N GLY A 161 26.92 -12.45 -9.99
CA GLY A 161 26.27 -12.73 -8.71
C GLY A 161 25.33 -11.61 -8.26
N TYR A 162 25.74 -10.35 -8.43
CA TYR A 162 24.89 -9.19 -8.16
C TYR A 162 23.64 -9.16 -9.08
N PHE A 163 23.85 -9.44 -10.37
CA PHE A 163 22.76 -9.51 -11.34
C PHE A 163 21.74 -10.59 -10.97
N SER A 164 22.22 -11.76 -10.56
CA SER A 164 21.36 -12.86 -10.11
C SER A 164 20.52 -12.47 -8.87
N ASP A 165 21.15 -11.86 -7.87
CA ASP A 165 20.47 -11.40 -6.65
C ASP A 165 19.41 -10.32 -6.97
N VAL A 166 19.72 -9.37 -7.85
CA VAL A 166 18.79 -8.33 -8.32
C VAL A 166 17.61 -8.97 -9.05
N PHE A 167 17.88 -9.93 -9.93
CA PHE A 167 16.84 -10.67 -10.65
C PHE A 167 15.90 -11.40 -9.70
N GLU A 168 16.42 -12.05 -8.66
CA GLU A 168 15.61 -12.73 -7.64
C GLU A 168 14.70 -11.74 -6.88
N ILE A 169 15.23 -10.59 -6.45
CA ILE A 169 14.46 -9.55 -5.75
C ILE A 169 13.33 -9.03 -6.65
N ILE A 170 13.65 -8.66 -7.89
CA ILE A 170 12.67 -8.13 -8.84
C ILE A 170 11.62 -9.17 -9.19
N SER A 171 12.02 -10.43 -9.37
CA SER A 171 11.10 -11.54 -9.64
C SER A 171 10.11 -11.73 -8.50
N LYS A 172 10.54 -11.67 -7.25
CA LYS A 172 9.66 -11.73 -6.07
C LYS A 172 8.70 -10.54 -6.01
N VAL A 173 9.17 -9.33 -6.25
CA VAL A 173 8.31 -8.12 -6.30
C VAL A 173 7.29 -8.23 -7.44
N SER A 174 7.72 -8.65 -8.62
CA SER A 174 6.84 -8.84 -9.79
C SER A 174 5.79 -9.91 -9.54
N LEU A 175 6.15 -11.02 -8.87
CA LEU A 175 5.23 -12.09 -8.50
C LEU A 175 4.16 -11.58 -7.52
N GLU A 176 4.55 -10.82 -6.49
CA GLU A 176 3.61 -10.22 -5.54
C GLU A 176 2.68 -9.21 -6.22
N LEU A 177 3.18 -8.39 -7.14
CA LEU A 177 2.34 -7.48 -7.93
C LEU A 177 1.36 -8.25 -8.82
N LYS A 178 1.80 -9.32 -9.50
CA LYS A 178 0.91 -10.17 -10.30
C LYS A 178 -0.17 -10.83 -9.46
N LYS A 179 0.16 -11.28 -8.26
CA LYS A 179 -0.78 -11.91 -7.33
C LYS A 179 -1.82 -10.91 -6.81
N ARG A 180 -1.37 -9.72 -6.37
CA ARG A 180 -2.27 -8.67 -5.85
C ARG A 180 -3.15 -8.07 -6.92
N PHE A 181 -2.62 -7.86 -8.11
CA PHE A 181 -3.32 -7.32 -9.27
C PHE A 181 -3.54 -8.41 -10.33
N SER A 182 -4.14 -9.52 -9.89
CA SER A 182 -4.57 -10.59 -10.79
C SER A 182 -5.70 -10.11 -11.70
N GLU A 183 -5.93 -10.80 -12.82
CA GLU A 183 -7.02 -10.47 -13.75
C GLU A 183 -8.37 -10.35 -13.04
N LYS A 184 -8.66 -11.26 -12.10
CA LYS A 184 -9.89 -11.23 -11.30
C LYS A 184 -10.01 -9.93 -10.49
N ASN A 185 -8.95 -9.48 -9.86
CA ASN A 185 -8.95 -8.23 -9.09
C ASN A 185 -9.08 -7.01 -10.01
N ILE A 186 -8.46 -7.04 -11.18
CA ILE A 186 -8.59 -6.00 -12.20
C ILE A 186 -10.03 -5.91 -12.70
N VAL A 187 -10.69 -7.05 -12.97
CA VAL A 187 -12.11 -7.09 -13.35
C VAL A 187 -12.99 -6.50 -12.25
N MET A 188 -12.73 -6.80 -10.98
CA MET A 188 -13.46 -6.19 -9.86
C MET A 188 -13.28 -4.67 -9.82
N ILE A 189 -12.06 -4.17 -9.96
CA ILE A 189 -11.78 -2.73 -9.95
C ILE A 189 -12.49 -2.06 -11.14
N ARG A 190 -12.35 -2.59 -12.35
CA ARG A 190 -13.04 -2.06 -13.55
C ARG A 190 -14.54 -2.04 -13.40
N GLY A 191 -15.13 -3.11 -12.86
CA GLY A 191 -16.57 -3.17 -12.62
C GLY A 191 -17.07 -2.10 -11.66
N ILE A 192 -16.29 -1.80 -10.61
CA ILE A 192 -16.64 -0.73 -9.68
C ILE A 192 -16.48 0.65 -10.32
N THR A 193 -15.42 0.89 -11.13
CA THR A 193 -15.24 2.16 -11.83
C THR A 193 -16.36 2.45 -12.81
N THR A 194 -16.89 1.43 -13.47
CA THR A 194 -18.05 1.51 -14.36
C THR A 194 -19.32 2.03 -13.65
N LEU A 195 -19.43 1.83 -12.34
CA LEU A 195 -20.55 2.30 -11.54
C LEU A 195 -20.29 3.67 -10.87
N CYS A 196 -19.12 4.28 -11.08
CA CYS A 196 -18.80 5.58 -10.52
C CYS A 196 -19.16 6.70 -11.52
N PRO A 197 -20.17 7.55 -11.22
CA PRO A 197 -20.69 8.52 -12.18
C PRO A 197 -19.71 9.59 -12.64
N THR A 198 -18.68 9.87 -11.85
CA THR A 198 -17.66 10.91 -12.15
C THR A 198 -16.52 10.44 -13.05
N LEU A 199 -16.48 9.15 -13.38
CA LEU A 199 -15.41 8.57 -14.16
C LEU A 199 -15.77 8.46 -15.65
N SER A 200 -14.77 8.56 -16.51
CA SER A 200 -14.92 8.40 -17.97
C SER A 200 -15.38 6.99 -18.37
N SER A 201 -15.09 6.00 -17.51
CA SER A 201 -15.55 4.61 -17.67
C SER A 201 -16.99 4.38 -17.18
N PHE A 202 -17.69 5.43 -16.73
CA PHE A 202 -19.08 5.29 -16.27
C PHE A 202 -19.98 4.70 -17.36
N MET A 203 -20.73 3.68 -17.01
CA MET A 203 -21.64 2.98 -17.92
C MET A 203 -20.94 2.18 -19.03
N ASP A 204 -19.71 1.64 -18.80
CA ASP A 204 -19.11 0.64 -19.69
C ASP A 204 -19.73 -0.75 -19.47
N GLU A 205 -20.55 -1.17 -20.44
CA GLU A 205 -21.31 -2.44 -20.39
C GLU A 205 -20.40 -3.66 -20.23
N ASN A 206 -19.29 -3.71 -20.97
CA ASN A 206 -18.42 -4.88 -20.98
C ASN A 206 -17.80 -5.14 -19.61
N SER A 207 -17.29 -4.09 -18.98
CA SER A 207 -16.72 -4.19 -17.64
C SER A 207 -17.76 -4.54 -16.57
N LEU A 208 -18.99 -4.02 -16.71
CA LEU A 208 -20.10 -4.34 -15.79
C LEU A 208 -20.50 -5.82 -15.89
N ILE A 209 -20.65 -6.34 -17.10
CA ILE A 209 -21.02 -7.75 -17.32
C ILE A 209 -19.94 -8.69 -16.77
N LEU A 210 -18.65 -8.39 -16.99
CA LEU A 210 -17.55 -9.17 -16.45
C LEU A 210 -17.57 -9.16 -14.91
N PHE A 211 -17.83 -8.00 -14.31
CA PHE A 211 -17.95 -7.86 -12.86
C PHE A 211 -19.13 -8.67 -12.32
N ALA A 212 -20.30 -8.56 -12.96
CA ALA A 212 -21.53 -9.26 -12.57
C ALA A 212 -21.37 -10.80 -12.62
N LYS A 213 -20.63 -11.32 -13.60
CA LYS A 213 -20.32 -12.76 -13.71
C LYS A 213 -19.57 -13.28 -12.49
N LEU A 214 -18.68 -12.48 -11.86
CA LEU A 214 -17.97 -12.88 -10.65
C LEU A 214 -18.92 -13.12 -9.47
N PHE A 215 -20.07 -12.45 -9.46
CA PHE A 215 -21.08 -12.54 -8.40
C PHE A 215 -22.32 -13.33 -8.80
N LYS A 216 -22.21 -14.12 -9.89
CA LYS A 216 -23.29 -15.00 -10.37
C LYS A 216 -24.61 -14.25 -10.60
N SER A 217 -24.56 -13.02 -11.09
CA SER A 217 -25.73 -12.25 -11.51
C SER A 217 -26.26 -12.77 -12.85
N ASP A 218 -27.58 -12.62 -13.06
CA ASP A 218 -28.16 -12.85 -14.37
C ASP A 218 -27.75 -11.71 -15.32
N THR A 219 -26.80 -12.02 -16.20
CA THR A 219 -26.22 -11.04 -17.11
C THR A 219 -27.19 -10.60 -18.21
N SER A 220 -28.21 -11.41 -18.53
CA SER A 220 -29.22 -11.05 -19.53
C SER A 220 -30.18 -9.99 -19.00
N VAL A 221 -30.68 -10.22 -17.78
CA VAL A 221 -31.52 -9.25 -17.07
C VAL A 221 -30.74 -7.98 -16.79
N LEU A 222 -29.52 -8.10 -16.26
CA LEU A 222 -28.66 -6.96 -15.97
C LEU A 222 -28.40 -6.08 -17.19
N LYS A 223 -28.14 -6.68 -18.37
CA LYS A 223 -27.93 -5.93 -19.59
C LYS A 223 -29.14 -5.10 -19.97
N PHE A 224 -30.33 -5.68 -19.93
CA PHE A 224 -31.58 -4.98 -20.21
C PHE A 224 -31.83 -3.83 -19.20
N GLU A 225 -31.67 -4.10 -17.91
CA GLU A 225 -31.78 -3.08 -16.87
C GLU A 225 -30.77 -1.94 -17.07
N PHE A 226 -29.53 -2.28 -17.42
CA PHE A 226 -28.44 -1.34 -17.65
C PHE A 226 -28.71 -0.40 -18.83
N ASP A 227 -29.13 -0.93 -19.98
CA ASP A 227 -29.46 -0.13 -21.16
C ASP A 227 -30.63 0.83 -20.85
N THR A 228 -31.67 0.32 -20.17
CA THR A 228 -32.82 1.13 -19.76
C THR A 228 -32.40 2.23 -18.77
N PHE A 229 -31.53 1.89 -17.83
CA PHE A 229 -31.02 2.83 -16.82
C PHE A 229 -30.12 3.90 -17.43
N LYS A 230 -29.31 3.54 -18.41
CA LYS A 230 -28.47 4.48 -19.17
C LYS A 230 -29.33 5.56 -19.84
N HIS A 231 -30.36 5.16 -20.56
CA HIS A 231 -31.32 6.10 -21.16
C HIS A 231 -32.05 6.96 -20.11
N LEU A 232 -32.35 6.41 -18.95
CA LEU A 232 -32.98 7.16 -17.86
C LEU A 232 -32.04 8.26 -17.32
N ILE A 233 -30.76 7.97 -17.16
CA ILE A 233 -29.78 8.97 -16.69
C ILE A 233 -29.47 10.02 -17.74
N GLU A 234 -29.42 9.66 -19.02
CA GLU A 234 -29.18 10.59 -20.12
C GLU A 234 -30.27 11.66 -20.23
N ARG A 235 -31.50 11.34 -19.85
CA ARG A 235 -32.65 12.29 -19.83
C ARG A 235 -32.66 13.22 -18.63
N LYS A 236 -31.83 12.99 -17.61
CA LYS A 236 -31.77 13.84 -16.43
C LYS A 236 -30.89 15.05 -16.64
N ALA A 237 -31.28 16.16 -16.03
CA ALA A 237 -30.41 17.33 -15.92
C ALA A 237 -29.16 17.00 -15.09
N ASP A 238 -28.02 17.63 -15.42
CA ASP A 238 -26.75 17.31 -14.76
C ASP A 238 -26.78 17.52 -13.24
N GLN A 239 -27.60 18.44 -12.75
CA GLN A 239 -27.79 18.69 -11.31
C GLN A 239 -28.52 17.57 -10.56
N GLU A 240 -29.23 16.70 -11.27
CA GLU A 240 -29.99 15.57 -10.73
C GLU A 240 -29.23 14.23 -10.82
N LYS A 241 -28.07 14.24 -11.46
CA LYS A 241 -27.23 13.03 -11.61
C LYS A 241 -26.50 12.75 -10.31
N ALA A 242 -26.36 11.48 -10.00
CA ALA A 242 -25.53 11.06 -8.88
C ALA A 242 -24.06 11.45 -9.12
N ASN A 243 -23.38 11.96 -8.09
CA ASN A 243 -21.99 12.37 -8.17
C ASN A 243 -21.01 11.30 -7.65
N ASN A 244 -21.52 10.27 -6.99
CA ASN A 244 -20.72 9.19 -6.44
C ASN A 244 -21.51 7.89 -6.37
N LEU A 245 -20.81 6.79 -6.07
CA LEU A 245 -21.40 5.46 -6.00
C LEU A 245 -22.49 5.33 -4.94
N LEU A 246 -22.38 6.03 -3.79
CA LEU A 246 -23.38 5.98 -2.72
C LEU A 246 -24.65 6.73 -3.11
N GLU A 247 -24.55 7.85 -3.82
CA GLU A 247 -25.71 8.56 -4.36
C GLU A 247 -26.39 7.74 -5.44
N LEU A 248 -25.62 7.06 -6.31
CA LEU A 248 -26.15 6.12 -7.28
C LEU A 248 -26.92 4.99 -6.60
N GLN A 249 -26.38 4.42 -5.52
CA GLN A 249 -27.05 3.39 -4.73
C GLN A 249 -28.35 3.90 -4.11
N ALA A 250 -28.33 5.11 -3.52
CA ALA A 250 -29.52 5.71 -2.92
C ALA A 250 -30.60 6.02 -3.97
N TYR A 251 -30.21 6.37 -5.20
CA TYR A 251 -31.14 6.57 -6.31
C TYR A 251 -31.74 5.24 -6.77
N LEU A 252 -30.93 4.21 -7.01
CA LEU A 252 -31.40 2.87 -7.41
C LEU A 252 -32.26 2.19 -6.33
N GLN A 253 -32.03 2.51 -5.05
CA GLN A 253 -32.84 2.00 -3.95
C GLN A 253 -34.34 2.36 -4.10
N LYS A 254 -34.64 3.52 -4.70
CA LYS A 254 -36.01 3.97 -4.96
C LYS A 254 -36.65 3.22 -6.14
N LEU A 255 -35.82 2.64 -7.00
CA LEU A 255 -36.21 1.95 -8.23
C LEU A 255 -35.87 0.45 -8.20
N LYS A 256 -35.64 -0.11 -7.00
CA LYS A 256 -35.12 -1.47 -6.80
C LYS A 256 -35.98 -2.59 -7.42
N GLU A 257 -37.30 -2.35 -7.57
CA GLU A 257 -38.21 -3.32 -8.16
C GLU A 257 -38.08 -3.39 -9.69
N ALA A 258 -37.71 -2.26 -10.32
CA ALA A 258 -37.53 -2.18 -11.77
C ALA A 258 -36.08 -2.51 -12.20
N PHE A 259 -35.07 -2.30 -11.33
CA PHE A 259 -33.66 -2.49 -11.56
C PHE A 259 -33.04 -3.40 -10.50
N PHE A 260 -33.53 -4.60 -10.36
CA PHE A 260 -33.18 -5.52 -9.27
C PHE A 260 -31.71 -5.98 -9.35
N GLU A 261 -31.27 -6.47 -10.51
CA GLU A 261 -29.89 -6.96 -10.68
C GLU A 261 -28.88 -5.80 -10.65
N LEU A 262 -29.19 -4.68 -11.29
CA LEU A 262 -28.34 -3.49 -11.27
C LEU A 262 -28.17 -2.94 -9.84
N HIS A 263 -29.28 -2.83 -9.09
CA HIS A 263 -29.26 -2.42 -7.68
C HIS A 263 -28.42 -3.36 -6.82
N ARG A 264 -28.58 -4.68 -7.02
CA ARG A 264 -27.80 -5.71 -6.33
C ARG A 264 -26.31 -5.56 -6.60
N ILE A 265 -25.91 -5.34 -7.86
CA ILE A 265 -24.50 -5.17 -8.25
C ILE A 265 -23.94 -3.88 -7.67
N VAL A 266 -24.70 -2.79 -7.63
CA VAL A 266 -24.25 -1.54 -6.99
C VAL A 266 -24.06 -1.69 -5.49
N ILE A 267 -24.94 -2.44 -4.79
CA ILE A 267 -24.75 -2.75 -3.36
C ILE A 267 -23.44 -3.53 -3.15
N ILE A 268 -23.17 -4.54 -3.98
CA ILE A 268 -21.95 -5.32 -3.92
C ILE A 268 -20.74 -4.39 -4.13
N ALA A 269 -20.79 -3.51 -5.13
CA ALA A 269 -19.70 -2.55 -5.40
C ALA A 269 -19.46 -1.61 -4.21
N CYS A 270 -20.51 -1.12 -3.54
CA CYS A 270 -20.39 -0.30 -2.34
C CYS A 270 -19.78 -1.05 -1.14
N ALA A 271 -19.99 -2.35 -1.06
CA ALA A 271 -19.49 -3.18 0.04
C ALA A 271 -18.03 -3.61 -0.14
N LEU A 272 -17.49 -3.54 -1.38
CA LEU A 272 -16.11 -3.96 -1.66
C LEU A 272 -15.10 -2.90 -1.23
N PRO A 273 -14.09 -3.26 -0.41
CA PRO A 273 -13.05 -2.33 -0.01
C PRO A 273 -12.05 -2.12 -1.16
N LEU A 274 -12.12 -0.98 -1.83
CA LEU A 274 -11.17 -0.61 -2.90
C LEU A 274 -9.81 -0.19 -2.37
N SER A 275 -9.78 0.37 -1.16
CA SER A 275 -8.56 0.84 -0.51
C SER A 275 -8.63 0.64 0.99
N ILE A 276 -7.52 0.23 1.58
CA ILE A 276 -7.35 0.16 3.04
C ILE A 276 -6.85 1.49 3.62
N ALA A 277 -6.60 2.50 2.78
CA ALA A 277 -6.06 3.79 3.21
C ALA A 277 -6.94 4.51 4.25
N GLU A 278 -8.26 4.36 4.15
CA GLU A 278 -9.19 4.85 5.18
C GLU A 278 -9.05 4.08 6.49
N CYS A 279 -8.94 2.75 6.42
CA CYS A 279 -8.68 1.93 7.60
C CYS A 279 -7.36 2.31 8.28
N GLU A 280 -6.30 2.56 7.52
CA GLU A 280 -5.01 3.01 8.06
C GLU A 280 -5.10 4.38 8.72
N ARG A 281 -5.84 5.33 8.12
CA ARG A 281 -6.13 6.63 8.75
C ARG A 281 -6.90 6.46 10.06
N ASN A 282 -7.86 5.56 10.09
CA ASN A 282 -8.67 5.27 11.28
C ASN A 282 -7.83 4.58 12.36
N PHE A 283 -6.87 3.70 12.01
CA PHE A 283 -5.92 3.14 12.96
C PHE A 283 -5.00 4.21 13.56
N SER A 284 -4.63 5.24 12.79
CA SER A 284 -3.89 6.38 13.33
C SER A 284 -4.73 7.16 14.35
N SER A 285 -6.01 7.38 14.07
CA SER A 285 -6.97 7.99 15.01
C SER A 285 -7.17 7.13 16.25
N MET A 286 -7.24 5.81 16.10
CA MET A 286 -7.33 4.87 17.21
C MET A 286 -6.13 4.98 18.16
N ARG A 287 -4.90 5.15 17.65
CA ARG A 287 -3.70 5.37 18.47
C ARG A 287 -3.78 6.64 19.33
N LEU A 288 -4.43 7.71 18.82
CA LEU A 288 -4.65 8.92 19.58
C LEU A 288 -5.67 8.74 20.71
N ILE A 289 -6.70 7.92 20.47
CA ILE A 289 -7.76 7.63 21.44
C ILE A 289 -7.29 6.63 22.49
N LYS A 290 -6.65 5.53 22.03
CA LYS A 290 -6.11 4.47 22.90
C LYS A 290 -4.58 4.63 22.95
N ASN A 291 -4.12 5.39 23.92
CA ASN A 291 -2.71 5.57 24.24
C ASN A 291 -2.37 4.88 25.59
N ASP A 292 -1.12 4.94 26.00
CA ASP A 292 -0.64 4.27 27.24
C ASP A 292 -1.39 4.77 28.49
N LEU A 293 -1.79 6.05 28.51
CA LEU A 293 -2.59 6.65 29.59
C LEU A 293 -4.06 6.21 29.59
N ARG A 294 -4.53 5.66 28.49
CA ARG A 294 -5.91 5.20 28.29
C ARG A 294 -5.99 3.72 27.91
N SER A 295 -5.05 2.93 28.37
CA SER A 295 -4.96 1.49 28.07
C SER A 295 -6.16 0.67 28.54
N VAL A 296 -6.84 1.11 29.62
CA VAL A 296 -8.01 0.44 30.23
C VAL A 296 -9.36 0.82 29.61
N ILE A 297 -9.40 1.52 28.48
CA ILE A 297 -10.68 1.81 27.79
C ILE A 297 -11.34 0.49 27.37
N LYS A 298 -12.60 0.30 27.82
CA LYS A 298 -13.44 -0.82 27.38
C LYS A 298 -13.83 -0.67 25.90
N GLN A 299 -14.11 -1.81 25.24
CA GLN A 299 -14.37 -1.88 23.80
C GLN A 299 -15.51 -0.95 23.38
N ASP A 300 -16.66 -0.98 24.04
CA ASP A 300 -17.85 -0.16 23.70
C ASP A 300 -17.54 1.35 23.71
N ARG A 301 -16.71 1.78 24.68
CA ARG A 301 -16.29 3.18 24.76
C ARG A 301 -15.28 3.54 23.68
N LEU A 302 -14.39 2.62 23.34
CA LEU A 302 -13.44 2.80 22.26
C LEU A 302 -14.16 2.93 20.92
N ASP A 303 -15.11 2.04 20.65
CA ASP A 303 -15.90 2.04 19.41
C ASP A 303 -16.71 3.34 19.28
N SER A 304 -17.34 3.78 20.38
CA SER A 304 -18.07 5.06 20.38
C SER A 304 -17.18 6.26 20.07
N LEU A 305 -15.97 6.32 20.66
CA LEU A 305 -15.01 7.39 20.41
C LEU A 305 -14.45 7.33 18.99
N LEU A 306 -14.20 6.13 18.48
CA LEU A 306 -13.77 5.92 17.09
C LEU A 306 -14.85 6.38 16.10
N MET A 307 -16.11 6.03 16.32
CA MET A 307 -17.23 6.48 15.49
C MET A 307 -17.33 8.00 15.44
N LEU A 308 -17.19 8.68 16.59
CA LEU A 308 -17.16 10.14 16.63
C LEU A 308 -15.94 10.73 15.91
N GLY A 309 -14.78 10.09 16.04
CA GLY A 309 -13.54 10.51 15.38
C GLY A 309 -13.60 10.35 13.85
N ILE A 310 -14.12 9.22 13.38
CA ILE A 310 -14.26 8.90 11.95
C ILE A 310 -15.32 9.80 11.27
N HIS A 311 -16.45 10.01 11.96
CA HIS A 311 -17.56 10.80 11.44
C HIS A 311 -17.62 12.22 12.06
N ARG A 312 -16.46 12.84 12.23
CA ARG A 312 -16.35 14.16 12.88
C ARG A 312 -17.29 15.22 12.28
N ASP A 313 -17.41 15.24 10.95
CA ASP A 313 -18.29 16.18 10.24
C ASP A 313 -19.78 15.97 10.54
N ARG A 314 -20.18 14.71 10.79
CA ARG A 314 -21.53 14.38 11.24
C ARG A 314 -21.70 14.70 12.72
N GLY A 315 -20.69 14.38 13.53
CA GLY A 315 -20.68 14.65 14.96
C GLY A 315 -20.82 16.15 15.29
N SER A 316 -20.17 17.02 14.51
CA SER A 316 -20.26 18.49 14.69
C SER A 316 -21.63 19.08 14.35
N LYS A 317 -22.48 18.36 13.62
CA LYS A 317 -23.83 18.77 13.24
C LYS A 317 -24.92 18.27 14.20
N LEU A 318 -24.52 17.49 15.22
CA LEU A 318 -25.47 16.96 16.20
C LEU A 318 -25.92 18.07 17.15
N ASP A 319 -27.23 18.10 17.43
CA ASP A 319 -27.80 19.00 18.42
C ASP A 319 -27.44 18.55 19.84
N LEU A 320 -26.70 19.38 20.54
CA LEU A 320 -26.19 19.08 21.89
C LEU A 320 -27.32 19.00 22.91
N ASP A 321 -28.38 19.84 22.79
CA ASP A 321 -29.52 19.84 23.73
C ASP A 321 -30.28 18.52 23.64
N THR A 322 -30.46 18.00 22.44
CA THR A 322 -31.07 16.68 22.23
C THR A 322 -30.22 15.56 22.85
N ILE A 323 -28.86 15.64 22.71
CA ILE A 323 -27.97 14.67 23.30
C ILE A 323 -28.04 14.71 24.83
N ILE A 324 -27.98 15.91 25.43
CA ILE A 324 -28.08 16.12 26.87
C ILE A 324 -29.40 15.58 27.42
N SER A 325 -30.52 15.88 26.72
CA SER A 325 -31.84 15.40 27.11
C SER A 325 -31.94 13.89 27.10
N ARG A 326 -31.39 13.23 26.06
CA ARG A 326 -31.31 11.78 25.98
C ARG A 326 -30.40 11.18 27.06
N PHE A 327 -29.29 11.82 27.35
CA PHE A 327 -28.39 11.41 28.40
C PHE A 327 -29.06 11.46 29.79
N LYS A 328 -29.74 12.56 30.11
CA LYS A 328 -30.52 12.73 31.36
C LYS A 328 -31.59 11.65 31.50
N ALA A 329 -32.33 11.38 30.43
CA ALA A 329 -33.36 10.32 30.42
C ALA A 329 -32.77 8.91 30.65
N LYS A 330 -31.58 8.62 30.08
CA LYS A 330 -30.91 7.33 30.21
C LYS A 330 -30.23 7.13 31.56
N PHE A 331 -29.75 8.22 32.15
CA PHE A 331 -28.97 8.18 33.40
C PHE A 331 -29.53 9.15 34.46
N PRO A 332 -30.76 8.92 34.98
CA PRO A 332 -31.42 9.83 35.88
C PRO A 332 -30.72 10.04 37.23
N LYS A 333 -29.83 9.13 37.60
CA LYS A 333 -29.01 9.22 38.83
C LYS A 333 -27.63 9.85 38.64
N CYS A 334 -27.35 10.37 37.46
CA CYS A 334 -26.07 11.02 37.20
C CYS A 334 -26.02 12.36 37.93
N ARG A 335 -25.00 12.58 38.78
CA ARG A 335 -24.82 13.80 39.57
C ARG A 335 -24.19 14.96 38.79
N ILE A 336 -23.99 14.81 37.48
CA ILE A 336 -23.49 15.90 36.65
C ILE A 336 -24.65 16.86 36.42
N LEU A 337 -24.54 18.07 36.99
CA LEU A 337 -25.43 19.18 36.70
C LEU A 337 -25.06 19.68 35.29
N LEU A 338 -25.85 19.28 34.32
CA LEU A 338 -25.76 19.74 32.93
C LEU A 338 -26.83 20.79 32.68
#